data_15d51f6bfc53cccd3a4744c230934807
#
_entry.id   15d51f6bfc53cccd3a4744c230934807
#
_cell.length_a   1.000
_cell.length_b   1.000
_cell.length_c   1.000
_cell.angle_alpha   90.00
_cell.angle_beta   90.00
_cell.angle_gamma   90.00
#
_symmetry.space_group_name_H-M   'P 1'
#
loop_
_entity.id
_entity.type
_entity.pdbx_description
1 polymer ?
#
loop_
_entity_poly.entity_id
_entity_poly.type
_entity_poly.pdbx_seq_one_letter_code
_entity_poly.pdbx_strand_id
1 'polypeptide(L)'
;LTDLLSENFVKRFEVLSATIPTLTTQLNSGLAKVGEVVGDNVRLQLKELLEQRLAITTRAFAALELQYPQYSRTLKECHLGRLAVRLEESNYRSMYDEAVISSEVFKNLEIELEERLRLLEAQPRLDLGLDAQQLVSRVPFFESLDDVRIAEIAKLLRPSLVVPDEQILRKGEVGECMYFIASGVVEVGLEPEPVSLGSGEFFGEMALINEAPRVANVTAKAFCDLLILENREFHTLLEANPEMRATIYEIAGKRLGVTEKT
;
A
#
# COMPACT_ATOMS: atom_id res chain seq x y z
N LEU A 1 13.38 -2.26 -8.21
CA LEU A 1 12.83 -2.15 -6.84
C LEU A 1 12.24 -0.76 -6.61
N THR A 2 12.96 0.31 -6.92
CA THR A 2 12.49 1.72 -6.86
C THR A 2 11.24 1.91 -7.72
N ASP A 3 11.16 1.27 -8.88
CA ASP A 3 9.98 1.32 -9.75
C ASP A 3 8.76 0.63 -9.11
N LEU A 4 8.93 -0.49 -8.42
CA LEU A 4 7.86 -1.20 -7.71
C LEU A 4 7.36 -0.42 -6.48
N LEU A 5 8.25 0.22 -5.72
CA LEU A 5 7.88 1.13 -4.63
C LEU A 5 7.10 2.33 -5.14
N SER A 6 7.60 2.93 -6.21
CA SER A 6 6.94 4.04 -6.91
C SER A 6 5.54 3.64 -7.36
N GLU A 7 5.39 2.48 -8.00
CA GLU A 7 4.12 1.96 -8.48
C GLU A 7 3.13 1.69 -7.34
N ASN A 8 3.58 1.08 -6.24
CA ASN A 8 2.76 0.85 -5.05
C ASN A 8 2.34 2.15 -4.39
N PHE A 9 3.25 3.13 -4.28
CA PHE A 9 2.94 4.44 -3.74
C PHE A 9 1.90 5.18 -4.59
N VAL A 10 2.08 5.19 -5.92
CA VAL A 10 1.13 5.81 -6.86
C VAL A 10 -0.25 5.18 -6.72
N LYS A 11 -0.34 3.85 -6.76
CA LYS A 11 -1.61 3.14 -6.58
C LYS A 11 -2.29 3.51 -5.26
N ARG A 12 -1.55 3.56 -4.16
CA ARG A 12 -2.09 3.97 -2.85
C ARG A 12 -2.53 5.42 -2.83
N PHE A 13 -1.70 6.31 -3.35
CA PHE A 13 -2.03 7.72 -3.47
C PHE A 13 -3.31 7.92 -4.27
N GLU A 14 -3.46 7.26 -5.42
CA GLU A 14 -4.66 7.33 -6.26
C GLU A 14 -5.90 6.78 -5.53
N VAL A 15 -5.78 5.63 -4.87
CA VAL A 15 -6.90 5.04 -4.10
C VAL A 15 -7.34 5.98 -2.98
N LEU A 16 -6.41 6.49 -2.18
CA LEU A 16 -6.73 7.37 -1.05
C LEU A 16 -7.29 8.72 -1.53
N SER A 17 -6.69 9.31 -2.57
CA SER A 17 -7.14 10.57 -3.15
C SER A 17 -8.53 10.48 -3.80
N ALA A 18 -8.91 9.32 -4.34
CA ALA A 18 -10.25 9.08 -4.88
C ALA A 18 -11.27 8.74 -3.77
N THR A 19 -10.84 8.03 -2.72
CA THR A 19 -11.72 7.57 -1.64
C THR A 19 -12.21 8.74 -0.77
N ILE A 20 -11.33 9.71 -0.44
CA ILE A 20 -11.68 10.85 0.43
C ILE A 20 -12.85 11.68 -0.14
N PRO A 21 -12.83 12.19 -1.38
CA PRO A 21 -13.94 12.96 -1.93
C PRO A 21 -15.20 12.11 -2.10
N THR A 22 -15.08 10.82 -2.41
CA THR A 22 -16.20 9.89 -2.52
C THR A 22 -16.91 9.74 -1.18
N LEU A 23 -16.18 9.46 -0.10
CA LEU A 23 -16.74 9.35 1.25
C LEU A 23 -17.35 10.68 1.72
N THR A 24 -16.70 11.80 1.43
CA THR A 24 -17.19 13.15 1.74
C THR A 24 -18.53 13.41 1.04
N THR A 25 -18.64 13.06 -0.24
CA THR A 25 -19.88 13.21 -0.99
C THR A 25 -20.98 12.30 -0.46
N GLN A 26 -20.67 11.05 -0.10
CA GLN A 26 -21.61 10.13 0.53
C GLN A 26 -22.13 10.66 1.86
N LEU A 27 -21.25 11.22 2.70
CA LEU A 27 -21.63 11.84 3.98
C LEU A 27 -22.52 13.06 3.79
N ASN A 28 -22.20 13.94 2.82
CA ASN A 28 -22.88 15.21 2.63
C ASN A 28 -24.24 15.08 1.92
N SER A 29 -24.35 14.22 0.93
CA SER A 29 -25.55 14.12 0.08
C SER A 29 -26.14 12.71 -0.03
N GLY A 30 -25.33 11.67 0.06
CA GLY A 30 -25.75 10.28 -0.08
C GLY A 30 -26.63 9.81 1.07
N LEU A 31 -26.28 10.15 2.31
CA LEU A 31 -27.01 9.75 3.52
C LEU A 31 -28.43 10.33 3.61
N ALA A 32 -28.67 11.50 3.02
CA ALA A 32 -30.01 12.08 3.00
C ALA A 32 -30.96 11.21 2.18
N LYS A 33 -30.52 10.81 0.98
CA LYS A 33 -31.31 9.94 0.08
C LYS A 33 -31.55 8.53 0.64
N VAL A 34 -30.53 7.97 1.33
CA VAL A 34 -30.62 6.64 1.94
C VAL A 34 -31.57 6.67 3.16
N GLY A 35 -31.54 7.74 3.96
CA GLY A 35 -32.39 7.89 5.14
C GLY A 35 -33.89 7.85 4.82
N GLU A 36 -34.30 8.40 3.68
CA GLU A 36 -35.70 8.36 3.21
C GLU A 36 -36.20 6.93 2.92
N VAL A 37 -35.28 6.00 2.58
CA VAL A 37 -35.62 4.63 2.21
C VAL A 37 -35.50 3.64 3.36
N VAL A 38 -34.44 3.76 4.18
CA VAL A 38 -34.07 2.73 5.17
C VAL A 38 -34.31 3.14 6.63
N GLY A 39 -34.73 4.37 6.89
CA GLY A 39 -35.02 4.89 8.22
C GLY A 39 -33.80 5.45 8.97
N ASP A 40 -34.09 6.25 10.02
CA ASP A 40 -33.07 7.06 10.70
C ASP A 40 -32.02 6.27 11.47
N ASN A 41 -32.39 5.12 12.03
CA ASN A 41 -31.44 4.31 12.80
C ASN A 41 -30.30 3.75 11.93
N VAL A 42 -30.65 3.20 10.76
CA VAL A 42 -29.67 2.68 9.78
C VAL A 42 -28.84 3.82 9.20
N ARG A 43 -29.46 4.96 8.96
CA ARG A 43 -28.76 6.18 8.53
C ARG A 43 -27.69 6.62 9.50
N LEU A 44 -27.98 6.61 10.83
CA LEU A 44 -27.01 6.97 11.87
C LEU A 44 -25.84 5.98 11.94
N GLN A 45 -26.11 4.68 11.89
CA GLN A 45 -25.07 3.66 11.89
C GLN A 45 -24.17 3.77 10.65
N LEU A 46 -24.77 3.98 9.48
CA LEU A 46 -24.02 4.17 8.25
C LEU A 46 -23.17 5.44 8.28
N LYS A 47 -23.69 6.52 8.84
CA LYS A 47 -22.97 7.78 9.03
C LYS A 47 -21.72 7.57 9.88
N GLU A 48 -21.84 6.92 11.03
CA GLU A 48 -20.73 6.64 11.94
C GLU A 48 -19.65 5.79 11.26
N LEU A 49 -20.04 4.75 10.53
CA LEU A 49 -19.13 3.91 9.75
C LEU A 49 -18.36 4.70 8.69
N LEU A 50 -19.06 5.58 7.95
CA LEU A 50 -18.45 6.41 6.90
C LEU A 50 -17.51 7.46 7.49
N GLU A 51 -17.87 8.07 8.63
CA GLU A 51 -17.02 9.03 9.35
C GLU A 51 -15.73 8.37 9.87
N GLN A 52 -15.83 7.18 10.45
CA GLN A 52 -14.66 6.40 10.89
C GLN A 52 -13.76 6.07 9.71
N ARG A 53 -14.33 5.58 8.60
CA ARG A 53 -13.57 5.26 7.39
C ARG A 53 -12.91 6.51 6.78
N LEU A 54 -13.60 7.64 6.75
CA LEU A 54 -13.04 8.90 6.27
C LEU A 54 -11.86 9.35 7.15
N ALA A 55 -12.00 9.28 8.47
CA ALA A 55 -10.95 9.66 9.41
C ALA A 55 -9.68 8.77 9.24
N ILE A 56 -9.84 7.47 9.08
CA ILE A 56 -8.74 6.54 8.82
C ILE A 56 -8.07 6.87 7.47
N THR A 57 -8.86 7.03 6.41
CA THR A 57 -8.35 7.32 5.07
C THR A 57 -7.59 8.65 5.01
N THR A 58 -8.13 9.69 5.67
CA THR A 58 -7.48 11.02 5.73
C THR A 58 -6.17 10.97 6.49
N ARG A 59 -6.11 10.25 7.63
CA ARG A 59 -4.86 10.04 8.36
C ARG A 59 -3.82 9.29 7.53
N ALA A 60 -4.23 8.22 6.85
CA ALA A 60 -3.35 7.45 5.98
C ALA A 60 -2.78 8.32 4.84
N PHE A 61 -3.62 9.18 4.24
CA PHE A 61 -3.21 10.09 3.19
C PHE A 61 -2.22 11.16 3.68
N ALA A 62 -2.54 11.83 4.80
CA ALA A 62 -1.65 12.82 5.43
C ALA A 62 -0.29 12.23 5.78
N ALA A 63 -0.30 11.00 6.20
CA ALA A 63 0.87 10.25 6.57
C ALA A 63 1.77 9.92 5.36
N LEU A 64 1.22 9.54 4.21
CA LEU A 64 1.97 9.41 2.95
C LEU A 64 2.62 10.73 2.53
N GLU A 65 1.90 11.85 2.70
CA GLU A 65 2.41 13.18 2.39
C GLU A 65 3.60 13.60 3.26
N LEU A 66 3.55 13.25 4.55
CA LEU A 66 4.66 13.52 5.48
C LEU A 66 5.90 12.72 5.16
N GLN A 67 5.73 11.47 4.70
CA GLN A 67 6.86 10.60 4.39
C GLN A 67 7.58 11.00 3.10
N TYR A 68 6.83 11.41 2.07
CA TYR A 68 7.38 11.77 0.76
C TYR A 68 6.77 13.08 0.23
N PRO A 69 7.06 14.23 0.88
CA PRO A 69 6.36 15.49 0.60
C PRO A 69 6.53 16.00 -0.83
N GLN A 70 7.74 15.89 -1.38
CA GLN A 70 8.05 16.32 -2.75
C GLN A 70 7.32 15.45 -3.78
N TYR A 71 7.38 14.14 -3.60
CA TYR A 71 6.75 13.19 -4.51
C TYR A 71 5.23 13.28 -4.47
N SER A 72 4.65 13.39 -3.27
CA SER A 72 3.21 13.60 -3.09
C SER A 72 2.73 14.90 -3.76
N ARG A 73 3.54 15.97 -3.70
CA ARG A 73 3.25 17.23 -4.40
C ARG A 73 3.17 17.01 -5.92
N THR A 74 4.19 16.37 -6.50
CA THR A 74 4.22 16.08 -7.94
C THR A 74 3.04 15.21 -8.37
N LEU A 75 2.68 14.18 -7.58
CA LEU A 75 1.50 13.36 -7.86
C LEU A 75 0.20 14.16 -7.81
N LYS A 76 0.05 15.07 -6.85
CA LYS A 76 -1.12 15.98 -6.79
C LYS A 76 -1.19 16.88 -8.02
N GLU A 77 -0.08 17.46 -8.43
CA GLU A 77 0.00 18.30 -9.61
C GLU A 77 -0.39 17.51 -10.88
N CYS A 78 0.14 16.30 -11.06
CA CYS A 78 -0.25 15.42 -12.16
C CYS A 78 -1.75 15.04 -12.11
N HIS A 79 -2.26 14.73 -10.92
CA HIS A 79 -3.68 14.37 -10.74
C HIS A 79 -4.61 15.55 -11.07
N LEU A 80 -4.32 16.73 -10.54
CA LEU A 80 -5.08 17.95 -10.84
C LEU A 80 -4.99 18.33 -12.31
N GLY A 81 -3.80 18.20 -12.92
CA GLY A 81 -3.63 18.41 -14.36
C GLY A 81 -4.51 17.49 -15.20
N ARG A 82 -4.56 16.19 -14.87
CA ARG A 82 -5.45 15.23 -15.56
C ARG A 82 -6.93 15.57 -15.40
N LEU A 83 -7.34 16.01 -14.20
CA LEU A 83 -8.72 16.47 -13.98
C LEU A 83 -9.05 17.72 -14.80
N ALA A 84 -8.14 18.70 -14.87
CA ALA A 84 -8.32 19.89 -15.68
C ALA A 84 -8.49 19.55 -17.16
N VAL A 85 -7.63 18.70 -17.71
CA VAL A 85 -7.72 18.25 -19.11
C VAL A 85 -9.05 17.57 -19.40
N ARG A 86 -9.54 16.69 -18.50
CA ARG A 86 -10.85 16.03 -18.67
C ARG A 86 -12.02 17.01 -18.61
N LEU A 87 -11.94 18.03 -17.76
CA LEU A 87 -12.97 19.08 -17.72
C LEU A 87 -12.96 19.93 -19.00
N GLU A 88 -11.78 20.28 -19.52
CA GLU A 88 -11.65 20.96 -20.80
C GLU A 88 -12.23 20.12 -21.94
N GLU A 89 -11.91 18.83 -22.00
CA GLU A 89 -12.46 17.88 -22.98
C GLU A 89 -13.99 17.86 -22.94
N SER A 90 -14.57 17.72 -21.75
CA SER A 90 -16.02 17.72 -21.55
C SER A 90 -16.66 19.02 -22.03
N ASN A 91 -16.04 20.17 -21.74
CA ASN A 91 -16.53 21.48 -22.19
C ASN A 91 -16.46 21.62 -23.72
N TYR A 92 -15.34 21.24 -24.33
CA TYR A 92 -15.20 21.31 -25.78
C TYR A 92 -16.18 20.39 -26.50
N ARG A 93 -16.47 19.21 -25.94
CA ARG A 93 -17.47 18.29 -26.44
C ARG A 93 -18.88 18.90 -26.37
N SER A 94 -19.23 19.55 -25.26
CA SER A 94 -20.52 20.27 -25.15
C SER A 94 -20.63 21.39 -26.20
N MET A 95 -19.55 22.18 -26.36
CA MET A 95 -19.51 23.27 -27.39
C MET A 95 -19.64 22.72 -28.81
N TYR A 96 -19.08 21.54 -29.09
CA TYR A 96 -19.25 20.89 -30.39
C TYR A 96 -20.68 20.38 -30.59
N ASP A 97 -21.27 19.72 -29.59
CA ASP A 97 -22.64 19.20 -29.61
C ASP A 97 -23.67 20.34 -29.76
N GLU A 98 -23.39 21.50 -29.18
CA GLU A 98 -24.19 22.71 -29.28
C GLU A 98 -23.93 23.52 -30.60
N ALA A 99 -23.07 23.00 -31.49
CA ALA A 99 -22.65 23.64 -32.73
C ALA A 99 -21.99 25.04 -32.57
N VAL A 100 -21.37 25.30 -31.42
CA VAL A 100 -20.62 26.51 -31.11
C VAL A 100 -19.24 26.49 -31.80
N ILE A 101 -18.64 25.30 -31.91
CA ILE A 101 -17.38 25.08 -32.62
C ILE A 101 -17.54 24.07 -33.74
N SER A 102 -16.73 24.23 -34.80
CA SER A 102 -16.74 23.29 -35.92
C SER A 102 -16.04 21.99 -35.61
N SER A 103 -16.31 20.92 -36.37
CA SER A 103 -15.65 19.64 -36.27
C SER A 103 -14.12 19.70 -36.42
N GLU A 104 -13.63 20.62 -37.25
CA GLU A 104 -12.21 20.85 -37.47
C GLU A 104 -11.54 21.45 -36.23
N VAL A 105 -12.19 22.45 -35.61
CA VAL A 105 -11.70 23.09 -34.37
C VAL A 105 -11.72 22.07 -33.22
N PHE A 106 -12.80 21.32 -33.07
CA PHE A 106 -12.92 20.28 -32.04
C PHE A 106 -11.80 19.25 -32.15
N LYS A 107 -11.53 18.74 -33.35
CA LYS A 107 -10.47 17.76 -33.61
C LYS A 107 -9.07 18.29 -33.28
N ASN A 108 -8.78 19.56 -33.58
CA ASN A 108 -7.49 20.17 -33.22
C ASN A 108 -7.32 20.29 -31.69
N LEU A 109 -8.38 20.71 -30.99
CA LEU A 109 -8.39 20.78 -29.52
C LEU A 109 -8.23 19.39 -28.88
N GLU A 110 -8.87 18.36 -29.43
CA GLU A 110 -8.75 16.98 -28.97
C GLU A 110 -7.30 16.48 -29.05
N ILE A 111 -6.59 16.74 -30.15
CA ILE A 111 -5.16 16.39 -30.31
C ILE A 111 -4.30 17.10 -29.26
N GLU A 112 -4.53 18.41 -29.04
CA GLU A 112 -3.79 19.17 -28.03
C GLU A 112 -4.02 18.59 -26.60
N LEU A 113 -5.25 18.23 -26.26
CA LEU A 113 -5.58 17.62 -24.97
C LEU A 113 -4.94 16.24 -24.81
N GLU A 114 -4.91 15.42 -25.86
CA GLU A 114 -4.24 14.11 -25.81
C GLU A 114 -2.74 14.24 -25.56
N GLU A 115 -2.05 15.20 -26.18
CA GLU A 115 -0.62 15.45 -25.92
C GLU A 115 -0.38 15.88 -24.47
N ARG A 116 -1.21 16.80 -23.94
CA ARG A 116 -1.12 17.23 -22.53
C ARG A 116 -1.39 16.09 -21.57
N LEU A 117 -2.38 15.24 -21.86
CA LEU A 117 -2.71 14.07 -21.04
C LEU A 117 -1.55 13.08 -21.00
N ARG A 118 -0.92 12.81 -22.15
CA ARG A 118 0.24 11.92 -22.24
C ARG A 118 1.43 12.40 -21.40
N LEU A 119 1.67 13.70 -21.33
CA LEU A 119 2.72 14.26 -20.46
C LEU A 119 2.39 14.09 -18.96
N LEU A 120 1.11 14.18 -18.60
CA LEU A 120 0.62 14.02 -17.22
C LEU A 120 0.46 12.56 -16.80
N GLU A 121 0.43 11.61 -17.74
CA GLU A 121 0.42 10.17 -17.49
C GLU A 121 1.82 9.60 -17.23
N ALA A 122 2.87 10.31 -17.65
CA ALA A 122 4.23 9.93 -17.31
C ALA A 122 4.38 9.95 -15.78
N GLN A 123 4.46 8.76 -15.18
CA GLN A 123 4.60 8.64 -13.72
C GLN A 123 5.93 9.28 -13.29
N PRO A 124 5.90 10.21 -12.34
CA PRO A 124 7.13 10.73 -11.77
C PRO A 124 7.89 9.58 -11.12
N ARG A 125 9.18 9.49 -11.34
CA ARG A 125 10.03 8.51 -10.66
C ARG A 125 10.18 8.91 -9.21
N LEU A 126 9.86 8.00 -8.31
CA LEU A 126 10.13 8.16 -6.90
C LEU A 126 11.62 7.91 -6.70
N ASP A 127 12.38 8.98 -6.61
CA ASP A 127 13.78 8.90 -6.17
C ASP A 127 13.78 8.84 -4.64
N LEU A 128 13.74 7.63 -4.11
CA LEU A 128 13.77 7.40 -2.67
C LEU A 128 15.18 7.55 -2.09
N GLY A 129 16.20 7.70 -2.96
CA GLY A 129 17.60 7.61 -2.53
C GLY A 129 17.93 6.27 -1.84
N LEU A 130 16.99 5.32 -1.88
CA LEU A 130 17.11 4.00 -1.27
C LEU A 130 17.32 2.98 -2.37
N ASP A 131 18.55 2.53 -2.52
CA ASP A 131 18.84 1.31 -3.27
C ASP A 131 18.16 0.12 -2.55
N ALA A 132 17.71 -0.86 -3.33
CA ALA A 132 17.17 -2.12 -2.80
C ALA A 132 18.13 -2.76 -1.80
N GLN A 133 19.42 -2.66 -2.09
CA GLN A 133 20.50 -3.13 -1.23
C GLN A 133 20.51 -2.39 0.10
N GLN A 134 20.25 -1.08 0.13
CA GLN A 134 20.18 -0.30 1.36
C GLN A 134 18.97 -0.66 2.23
N LEU A 135 17.85 -1.03 1.63
CA LEU A 135 16.69 -1.51 2.40
C LEU A 135 16.96 -2.88 3.02
N VAL A 136 17.60 -3.78 2.26
CA VAL A 136 18.00 -5.11 2.76
C VAL A 136 19.04 -4.98 3.84
N SER A 137 20.06 -4.13 3.68
CA SER A 137 21.12 -3.90 4.68
C SER A 137 20.63 -3.26 5.98
N ARG A 138 19.43 -2.63 5.98
CA ARG A 138 18.79 -2.12 7.20
C ARG A 138 18.16 -3.21 8.06
N VAL A 139 17.93 -4.39 7.49
CA VAL A 139 17.37 -5.51 8.23
C VAL A 139 18.53 -6.26 8.91
N PRO A 140 18.68 -6.22 10.24
CA PRO A 140 19.78 -6.87 10.96
C PRO A 140 19.93 -8.34 10.65
N PHE A 141 18.86 -8.99 10.22
CA PHE A 141 18.86 -10.38 9.77
C PHE A 141 19.84 -10.65 8.61
N PHE A 142 20.14 -9.64 7.80
CA PHE A 142 21.05 -9.73 6.65
C PHE A 142 22.44 -9.13 6.89
N GLU A 143 22.73 -8.59 8.09
CA GLU A 143 23.98 -7.91 8.41
C GLU A 143 25.24 -8.78 8.21
N SER A 144 25.11 -10.10 8.36
CA SER A 144 26.24 -11.03 8.20
C SER A 144 26.57 -11.37 6.74
N LEU A 145 25.77 -10.87 5.79
CA LEU A 145 25.93 -11.18 4.37
C LEU A 145 26.85 -10.16 3.68
N ASP A 146 27.60 -10.64 2.70
CA ASP A 146 28.39 -9.77 1.82
C ASP A 146 27.51 -9.02 0.80
N ASP A 147 28.05 -7.96 0.20
CA ASP A 147 27.34 -7.10 -0.76
C ASP A 147 26.79 -7.87 -1.96
N VAL A 148 27.46 -8.95 -2.38
CA VAL A 148 27.04 -9.77 -3.51
C VAL A 148 25.75 -10.55 -3.17
N ARG A 149 25.72 -11.17 -2.00
CA ARG A 149 24.55 -11.89 -1.48
C ARG A 149 23.39 -10.95 -1.18
N ILE A 150 23.68 -9.78 -0.61
CA ILE A 150 22.67 -8.72 -0.40
C ILE A 150 22.04 -8.34 -1.74
N ALA A 151 22.83 -8.15 -2.79
CA ALA A 151 22.33 -7.81 -4.12
C ALA A 151 21.48 -8.95 -4.75
N GLU A 152 21.82 -10.20 -4.49
CA GLU A 152 21.03 -11.36 -4.95
C GLU A 152 19.70 -11.46 -4.21
N ILE A 153 19.70 -11.32 -2.87
CA ILE A 153 18.49 -11.34 -2.04
C ILE A 153 17.58 -10.17 -2.37
N ALA A 154 18.13 -8.99 -2.61
CA ALA A 154 17.37 -7.82 -2.98
C ALA A 154 16.54 -7.99 -4.27
N LYS A 155 16.95 -8.90 -5.17
CA LYS A 155 16.19 -9.22 -6.38
C LYS A 155 14.96 -10.11 -6.10
N LEU A 156 14.99 -10.88 -5.01
CA LEU A 156 13.91 -11.78 -4.60
C LEU A 156 12.87 -11.06 -3.73
N LEU A 157 13.23 -9.94 -3.12
CA LEU A 157 12.39 -9.21 -2.19
C LEU A 157 11.59 -8.12 -2.92
N ARG A 158 10.30 -8.01 -2.58
CA ARG A 158 9.43 -6.93 -3.06
C ARG A 158 9.18 -5.94 -1.93
N PRO A 159 9.52 -4.66 -2.11
CA PRO A 159 9.23 -3.66 -1.10
C PRO A 159 7.74 -3.34 -1.09
N SER A 160 7.23 -3.07 0.10
CA SER A 160 5.85 -2.62 0.34
C SER A 160 5.83 -1.58 1.44
N LEU A 161 5.20 -0.45 1.15
CA LEU A 161 4.91 0.57 2.14
C LEU A 161 3.54 0.29 2.74
N VAL A 162 3.46 0.24 4.06
CA VAL A 162 2.22 0.01 4.82
C VAL A 162 1.96 1.21 5.72
N VAL A 163 0.70 1.66 5.77
CA VAL A 163 0.29 2.81 6.59
C VAL A 163 -0.22 2.36 7.97
N PRO A 164 -0.20 3.26 8.97
CA PRO A 164 -0.77 2.95 10.29
C PRO A 164 -2.21 2.46 10.20
N ASP A 165 -2.55 1.51 11.07
CA ASP A 165 -3.86 0.83 11.16
C ASP A 165 -4.24 -0.04 9.95
N GLU A 166 -3.33 -0.24 9.00
CA GLU A 166 -3.54 -1.17 7.88
C GLU A 166 -3.34 -2.61 8.33
N GLN A 167 -4.33 -3.46 8.02
CA GLN A 167 -4.25 -4.90 8.24
C GLN A 167 -3.47 -5.57 7.12
N ILE A 168 -2.29 -6.12 7.46
CA ILE A 168 -1.35 -6.75 6.53
C ILE A 168 -1.70 -8.21 6.31
N LEU A 169 -2.00 -8.93 7.39
CA LEU A 169 -2.38 -10.34 7.37
C LEU A 169 -3.68 -10.56 8.14
N ARG A 170 -4.49 -11.52 7.66
CA ARG A 170 -5.69 -11.97 8.34
C ARG A 170 -5.55 -13.42 8.78
N LYS A 171 -5.90 -13.70 10.03
CA LYS A 171 -5.95 -15.06 10.57
C LYS A 171 -6.87 -15.95 9.71
N GLY A 172 -6.38 -17.13 9.35
CA GLY A 172 -7.11 -18.11 8.55
C GLY A 172 -6.92 -17.99 7.03
N GLU A 173 -6.32 -16.91 6.51
CA GLU A 173 -5.98 -16.81 5.08
C GLU A 173 -4.80 -17.72 4.71
N VAL A 174 -4.72 -18.11 3.44
CA VAL A 174 -3.58 -18.88 2.91
C VAL A 174 -2.32 -18.03 2.93
N GLY A 175 -1.22 -18.60 3.41
CA GLY A 175 0.07 -17.93 3.48
C GLY A 175 0.89 -18.10 2.20
N GLU A 176 1.01 -17.04 1.41
CA GLU A 176 1.78 -17.06 0.14
C GLU A 176 3.13 -16.33 0.22
N CYS A 177 3.40 -15.63 1.32
CA CYS A 177 4.61 -14.84 1.49
C CYS A 177 4.95 -14.61 2.96
N MET A 178 6.17 -14.16 3.24
CA MET A 178 6.58 -13.61 4.53
C MET A 178 7.08 -12.17 4.35
N TYR A 179 7.25 -11.47 5.46
CA TYR A 179 7.60 -10.05 5.50
C TYR A 179 8.76 -9.79 6.44
N PHE A 180 9.77 -9.05 5.97
CA PHE A 180 10.80 -8.45 6.83
C PHE A 180 10.45 -6.99 7.07
N ILE A 181 10.63 -6.51 8.30
CA ILE A 181 10.38 -5.13 8.69
C ILE A 181 11.68 -4.35 8.54
N ALA A 182 11.81 -3.57 7.46
CA ALA A 182 12.96 -2.69 7.26
C ALA A 182 12.86 -1.42 8.13
N SER A 183 11.62 -0.92 8.33
CA SER A 183 11.32 0.17 9.26
C SER A 183 9.87 0.08 9.75
N GLY A 184 9.58 0.69 10.91
CA GLY A 184 8.25 0.75 11.49
C GLY A 184 7.97 -0.31 12.54
N VAL A 185 6.70 -0.46 12.90
CA VAL A 185 6.22 -1.39 13.93
C VAL A 185 4.91 -2.01 13.48
N VAL A 186 4.79 -3.32 13.61
CA VAL A 186 3.54 -4.06 13.41
C VAL A 186 3.11 -4.74 14.71
N GLU A 187 1.82 -4.97 14.86
CA GLU A 187 1.23 -5.72 15.97
C GLU A 187 0.67 -7.03 15.44
N VAL A 188 1.11 -8.13 16.03
CA VAL A 188 0.61 -9.47 15.78
C VAL A 188 -0.44 -9.80 16.85
N GLY A 189 -1.68 -9.99 16.44
CA GLY A 189 -2.82 -10.26 17.32
C GLY A 189 -2.81 -11.71 17.81
N LEU A 190 -1.93 -12.01 18.75
CA LEU A 190 -1.88 -13.27 19.49
C LEU A 190 -2.69 -13.16 20.78
N GLU A 191 -3.21 -14.30 21.25
CA GLU A 191 -3.85 -14.40 22.55
C GLU A 191 -2.85 -15.05 23.54
N PRO A 192 -2.79 -14.64 24.83
CA PRO A 192 -3.64 -13.65 25.49
C PRO A 192 -3.24 -12.18 25.25
N GLU A 193 -2.04 -11.92 24.76
CA GLU A 193 -1.55 -10.55 24.55
C GLU A 193 -0.96 -10.39 23.13
N PRO A 194 -1.25 -9.27 22.45
CA PRO A 194 -0.66 -8.97 21.16
C PRO A 194 0.86 -8.72 21.31
N VAL A 195 1.62 -9.11 20.29
CA VAL A 195 3.07 -8.93 20.25
C VAL A 195 3.40 -7.85 19.21
N SER A 196 4.23 -6.89 19.61
CA SER A 196 4.77 -5.88 18.69
C SER A 196 6.08 -6.37 18.10
N LEU A 197 6.22 -6.24 16.77
CA LEU A 197 7.45 -6.52 16.02
C LEU A 197 7.93 -5.22 15.37
N GLY A 198 9.24 -4.98 15.45
CA GLY A 198 9.87 -3.77 14.96
C GLY A 198 10.87 -4.02 13.82
N SER A 199 11.64 -2.97 13.51
CA SER A 199 12.70 -3.04 12.48
C SER A 199 13.68 -4.18 12.76
N GLY A 200 14.00 -4.96 11.73
CA GLY A 200 14.88 -6.12 11.80
C GLY A 200 14.19 -7.45 12.07
N GLU A 201 12.94 -7.42 12.48
CA GLU A 201 12.14 -8.61 12.69
C GLU A 201 11.35 -9.00 11.43
N PHE A 202 10.75 -10.19 11.45
CA PHE A 202 9.96 -10.70 10.34
C PHE A 202 8.69 -11.40 10.85
N PHE A 203 7.72 -11.59 9.97
CA PHE A 203 6.45 -12.28 10.27
C PHE A 203 5.87 -12.96 9.04
N GLY A 204 4.93 -13.88 9.28
CA GLY A 204 4.26 -14.64 8.22
C GLY A 204 4.99 -15.91 7.79
N GLU A 205 6.19 -16.18 8.33
CA GLU A 205 7.02 -17.35 8.07
C GLU A 205 6.34 -18.67 8.47
N MET A 206 5.54 -18.67 9.53
CA MET A 206 4.92 -19.87 10.08
C MET A 206 3.99 -20.56 9.09
N ALA A 207 3.26 -19.77 8.30
CA ALA A 207 2.36 -20.27 7.29
C ALA A 207 3.12 -20.95 6.13
N LEU A 208 4.34 -20.46 5.80
CA LEU A 208 5.20 -21.03 4.77
C LEU A 208 5.92 -22.30 5.25
N ILE A 209 6.41 -22.28 6.49
CA ILE A 209 7.12 -23.42 7.08
C ILE A 209 6.19 -24.61 7.28
N ASN A 210 4.96 -24.37 7.72
CA ASN A 210 4.01 -25.41 8.11
C ASN A 210 2.98 -25.72 7.01
N GLU A 211 3.04 -25.03 5.87
CA GLU A 211 2.02 -25.10 4.81
C GLU A 211 0.59 -24.94 5.36
N ALA A 212 0.42 -24.03 6.31
CA ALA A 212 -0.79 -23.84 7.08
C ALA A 212 -1.38 -22.43 6.89
N PRO A 213 -2.66 -22.21 7.20
CA PRO A 213 -3.25 -20.87 7.21
C PRO A 213 -2.54 -19.91 8.19
N ARG A 214 -2.69 -18.60 7.96
CA ARG A 214 -2.17 -17.55 8.86
C ARG A 214 -2.69 -17.75 10.29
N VAL A 215 -1.78 -17.76 11.25
CA VAL A 215 -2.10 -18.04 12.67
C VAL A 215 -2.68 -16.83 13.40
N ALA A 216 -2.40 -15.61 12.91
CA ALA A 216 -2.80 -14.36 13.56
C ALA A 216 -3.10 -13.25 12.55
N ASN A 217 -3.84 -12.23 12.99
CA ASN A 217 -3.93 -10.96 12.32
C ASN A 217 -2.62 -10.18 12.53
N VAL A 218 -2.17 -9.42 11.53
CA VAL A 218 -1.04 -8.49 11.66
C VAL A 218 -1.48 -7.13 11.16
N THR A 219 -1.29 -6.10 12.00
CA THR A 219 -1.70 -4.72 11.73
C THR A 219 -0.51 -3.78 11.93
N ALA A 220 -0.31 -2.86 11.01
CA ALA A 220 0.71 -1.83 11.15
C ALA A 220 0.33 -0.83 12.24
N LYS A 221 1.24 -0.50 13.16
CA LYS A 221 1.05 0.55 14.18
C LYS A 221 1.72 1.87 13.82
N ALA A 222 2.64 1.81 12.87
CA ALA A 222 3.34 2.97 12.32
C ALA A 222 3.44 2.80 10.80
N PHE A 223 4.07 3.77 10.14
CA PHE A 223 4.55 3.54 8.78
C PHE A 223 5.56 2.41 8.78
N CYS A 224 5.36 1.44 7.92
CA CYS A 224 6.28 0.32 7.79
C CYS A 224 6.79 0.21 6.35
N ASP A 225 8.11 0.21 6.20
CA ASP A 225 8.75 -0.30 5.00
C ASP A 225 8.95 -1.80 5.19
N LEU A 226 8.23 -2.59 4.41
CA LEU A 226 8.28 -4.05 4.46
C LEU A 226 8.98 -4.58 3.20
N LEU A 227 9.68 -5.70 3.37
CA LEU A 227 10.23 -6.48 2.27
C LEU A 227 9.49 -7.82 2.21
N ILE A 228 8.77 -8.05 1.13
CA ILE A 228 7.94 -9.25 0.92
C ILE A 228 8.80 -10.31 0.23
N LEU A 229 8.82 -11.51 0.79
CA LEU A 229 9.41 -12.71 0.20
C LEU A 229 8.30 -13.71 -0.12
N GLU A 230 8.10 -14.01 -1.40
CA GLU A 230 7.08 -14.98 -1.83
C GLU A 230 7.48 -16.42 -1.49
N ASN A 231 6.52 -17.32 -1.42
CA ASN A 231 6.71 -18.70 -1.00
C ASN A 231 7.79 -19.44 -1.83
N ARG A 232 7.78 -19.24 -3.13
CA ARG A 232 8.75 -19.87 -4.03
C ARG A 232 10.17 -19.39 -3.74
N GLU A 233 10.35 -18.09 -3.61
CA GLU A 233 11.62 -17.45 -3.32
C GLU A 233 12.10 -17.78 -1.90
N PHE A 234 11.17 -17.96 -0.94
CA PHE A 234 11.46 -18.39 0.42
C PHE A 234 12.19 -19.74 0.45
N HIS A 235 11.66 -20.74 -0.20
CA HIS A 235 12.30 -22.05 -0.25
C HIS A 235 13.66 -22.00 -0.96
N THR A 236 13.76 -21.30 -2.08
CA THR A 236 15.02 -21.11 -2.81
C THR A 236 16.08 -20.42 -1.93
N LEU A 237 15.68 -19.38 -1.18
CA LEU A 237 16.57 -18.64 -0.27
C LEU A 237 17.08 -19.53 0.86
N LEU A 238 16.21 -20.34 1.47
CA LEU A 238 16.58 -21.23 2.57
C LEU A 238 17.47 -22.39 2.13
N GLU A 239 17.30 -22.91 0.92
CA GLU A 239 18.17 -23.93 0.33
C GLU A 239 19.58 -23.38 0.08
N ALA A 240 19.67 -22.14 -0.41
CA ALA A 240 20.96 -21.48 -0.68
C ALA A 240 21.68 -20.97 0.59
N ASN A 241 20.96 -20.79 1.72
CA ASN A 241 21.49 -20.18 2.93
C ASN A 241 21.14 -20.97 4.21
N PRO A 242 21.91 -22.04 4.55
CA PRO A 242 21.63 -22.91 5.69
C PRO A 242 21.61 -22.19 7.06
N GLU A 243 22.44 -21.14 7.25
CA GLU A 243 22.49 -20.35 8.47
C GLU A 243 21.20 -19.54 8.66
N MET A 244 20.73 -18.91 7.60
CA MET A 244 19.47 -18.17 7.57
C MET A 244 18.29 -19.08 7.83
N ARG A 245 18.30 -20.28 7.23
CA ARG A 245 17.32 -21.34 7.49
C ARG A 245 17.28 -21.68 8.98
N ALA A 246 18.43 -21.96 9.61
CA ALA A 246 18.50 -22.31 11.02
C ALA A 246 17.90 -21.20 11.92
N THR A 247 18.22 -19.94 11.63
CA THR A 247 17.72 -18.79 12.37
C THR A 247 16.20 -18.63 12.25
N ILE A 248 15.66 -18.75 11.03
CA ILE A 248 14.20 -18.64 10.80
C ILE A 248 13.45 -19.76 11.53
N TYR A 249 13.94 -21.00 11.43
CA TYR A 249 13.31 -22.14 12.10
C TYR A 249 13.42 -22.04 13.63
N GLU A 250 14.53 -21.53 14.18
CA GLU A 250 14.68 -21.30 15.61
C GLU A 250 13.68 -20.26 16.13
N ILE A 251 13.54 -19.13 15.43
CA ILE A 251 12.60 -18.07 15.81
C ILE A 251 11.16 -18.57 15.69
N ALA A 252 10.82 -19.26 14.60
CA ALA A 252 9.50 -19.85 14.41
C ALA A 252 9.16 -20.88 15.50
N GLY A 253 10.13 -21.74 15.88
CA GLY A 253 9.97 -22.70 16.96
C GLY A 253 9.73 -22.04 18.32
N LYS A 254 10.41 -20.94 18.63
CA LYS A 254 10.16 -20.15 19.85
C LYS A 254 8.75 -19.55 19.87
N ARG A 255 8.28 -19.05 18.72
CA ARG A 255 6.92 -18.49 18.58
C ARG A 255 5.82 -19.56 18.69
N LEU A 256 6.04 -20.78 18.15
CA LEU A 256 5.14 -21.92 18.32
C LEU A 256 5.03 -22.35 19.80
N GLY A 257 6.13 -22.42 20.52
CA GLY A 257 6.14 -22.79 21.94
C GLY A 257 5.41 -21.82 22.86
N VAL A 258 5.17 -20.59 22.40
CA VAL A 258 4.31 -19.59 23.07
C VAL A 258 2.84 -19.86 22.78
N THR A 259 2.52 -20.34 21.57
CA THR A 259 1.13 -20.62 21.13
C THR A 259 0.57 -21.96 21.67
N GLU A 260 1.42 -22.95 21.92
CA GLU A 260 0.99 -24.25 22.47
C GLU A 260 0.80 -24.26 24.01
N LYS A 261 1.21 -23.21 24.72
CA LYS A 261 1.06 -23.08 26.19
C LYS A 261 -0.21 -22.33 26.62
N THR A 262 -1.08 -21.97 25.68
CA THR A 262 -2.36 -21.28 25.93
C THR A 262 -3.52 -22.19 25.52
#